data_16a7bf56d10c3b31bacf50ed438330a3
#
_entry.id   16a7bf56d10c3b31bacf50ed438330a3
#
_cell.length_a   1.000
_cell.length_b   1.000
_cell.length_c   1.000
_cell.angle_alpha   90.00
_cell.angle_beta   90.00
_cell.angle_gamma   90.00
#
_symmetry.space_group_name_H-M   'P 1'
#
loop_
_entity.id
_entity.type
_entity.pdbx_description
1 polymer ?
#
loop_
_entity_poly.entity_id
_entity_poly.type
_entity_poly.pdbx_seq_one_letter_code
_entity_poly.pdbx_strand_id
1 'polypeptide(L)' 'DVAAIGRKMTDVPGVKAVHHIHVWAISTTENALTAHVVLESLSRMEEVKLDLKDLLNHAGIPHATLEFESAAERCDDLHD' A
#
# COMPACT_ATOMS: atom_id res chain seq x y z
N ASP A 1 4.15 -13.65 0.52
CA ASP A 1 4.94 -13.18 1.63
C ASP A 1 4.70 -11.70 1.86
N VAL A 2 4.08 -11.39 2.98
CA VAL A 2 3.66 -10.01 3.27
C VAL A 2 4.88 -9.08 3.38
N ALA A 3 5.96 -9.56 3.96
CA ALA A 3 7.15 -8.72 4.09
C ALA A 3 7.73 -8.36 2.73
N ALA A 4 7.74 -9.30 1.80
CA ALA A 4 8.26 -9.04 0.47
C ALA A 4 7.37 -8.05 -0.27
N ILE A 5 6.05 -8.18 -0.11
CA ILE A 5 5.13 -7.26 -0.75
C ILE A 5 5.32 -5.86 -0.18
N GLY A 6 5.49 -5.76 1.14
CA GLY A 6 5.71 -4.47 1.76
C GLY A 6 6.96 -3.79 1.25
N ARG A 7 8.03 -4.55 1.04
CA ARG A 7 9.26 -3.98 0.50
C ARG A 7 9.05 -3.46 -0.92
N LYS A 8 8.34 -4.23 -1.74
CA LYS A 8 8.09 -3.79 -3.11
C LYS A 8 7.24 -2.54 -3.14
N MET A 9 6.24 -2.47 -2.27
CA MET A 9 5.39 -1.28 -2.21
C MET A 9 6.20 -0.06 -1.78
N THR A 10 7.09 -0.25 -0.81
CA THR A 10 7.89 0.86 -0.31
C THR A 10 8.86 1.37 -1.35
N ASP A 11 9.24 0.51 -2.32
CA ASP A 11 10.16 0.93 -3.37
C ASP A 11 9.49 1.78 -4.45
N VAL A 12 8.18 1.90 -4.44
CA VAL A 12 7.50 2.73 -5.44
C VAL A 12 7.85 4.18 -5.17
N PRO A 13 8.26 4.94 -6.21
CA PRO A 13 8.62 6.33 -6.00
C PRO A 13 7.47 7.13 -5.40
N GLY A 14 7.78 7.91 -4.38
CA GLY A 14 6.77 8.71 -3.68
C GLY A 14 6.29 8.07 -2.41
N VAL A 15 6.57 6.79 -2.20
CA VAL A 15 6.16 6.10 -0.99
C VAL A 15 7.26 6.24 0.04
N LYS A 16 6.90 6.73 1.23
CA LYS A 16 7.86 6.85 2.29
C LYS A 16 7.84 5.62 3.19
N ALA A 17 6.67 5.08 3.44
CA ALA A 17 6.54 3.90 4.29
C ALA A 17 5.21 3.23 4.03
N VAL A 18 5.14 1.94 4.35
CA VAL A 18 3.90 1.18 4.26
C VAL A 18 3.78 0.38 5.55
N HIS A 19 2.63 0.44 6.19
CA HIS A 19 2.44 -0.33 7.40
C HIS A 19 0.99 -0.79 7.52
N HIS A 20 0.73 -1.62 8.51
CA HIS A 20 -0.59 -2.23 8.73
C HIS A 20 -1.05 -2.99 7.49
N ILE A 21 -0.15 -3.82 6.94
CA ILE A 21 -0.47 -4.60 5.76
C ILE A 21 -1.17 -5.88 6.16
N HIS A 22 -2.35 -6.09 5.60
CA HIS A 22 -3.10 -7.34 5.81
C HIS A 22 -3.44 -7.92 4.46
N VAL A 23 -3.17 -9.19 4.27
CA VAL A 23 -3.45 -9.88 3.02
C VAL A 23 -4.25 -11.12 3.34
N TRP A 24 -5.31 -11.37 2.58
CA TRP A 24 -6.08 -12.58 2.79
C TRP A 24 -6.61 -13.08 1.45
N ALA A 25 -6.94 -14.35 1.40
CA ALA A 25 -7.46 -14.98 0.19
C ALA A 25 -8.96 -14.77 0.12
N ILE A 26 -9.45 -14.34 -1.04
CA ILE A 26 -10.86 -14.26 -1.27
C ILE A 26 -11.33 -15.37 -2.18
N SER A 27 -10.41 -16.05 -2.86
CA SER A 27 -10.70 -17.22 -3.67
C SER A 27 -9.41 -17.99 -3.79
N THR A 28 -9.45 -19.09 -4.55
CA THR A 28 -8.25 -19.90 -4.70
C THR A 28 -7.20 -19.21 -5.57
N THR A 29 -7.60 -18.19 -6.33
CA THR A 29 -6.68 -17.56 -7.24
C THR A 29 -6.48 -16.08 -6.98
N GLU A 30 -7.24 -15.49 -6.05
CA GLU A 30 -7.17 -14.05 -5.83
C GLU A 30 -7.04 -13.72 -4.35
N ASN A 31 -6.23 -12.73 -4.07
CA ASN A 31 -6.03 -12.22 -2.73
C ASN A 31 -6.47 -10.77 -2.64
N ALA A 32 -6.75 -10.35 -1.44
CA ALA A 32 -7.09 -8.96 -1.15
C ALA A 32 -6.08 -8.41 -0.17
N LEU A 33 -5.92 -7.11 -0.15
CA LEU A 33 -4.95 -6.45 0.72
C LEU A 33 -5.51 -5.13 1.22
N THR A 34 -5.20 -4.81 2.49
CA THR A 34 -5.38 -3.47 2.99
C THR A 34 -4.04 -3.01 3.55
N ALA A 35 -3.77 -1.72 3.45
CA ALA A 35 -2.51 -1.18 3.95
C ALA A 35 -2.62 0.32 4.13
N HIS A 36 -1.79 0.86 5.01
CA HIS A 36 -1.61 2.29 5.16
C HIS A 36 -0.34 2.66 4.43
N VAL A 37 -0.42 3.63 3.56
CA VAL A 37 0.70 4.08 2.74
C VAL A 37 1.02 5.51 3.09
N VAL A 38 2.22 5.75 3.58
CA VAL A 38 2.68 7.09 3.92
C VAL A 38 3.39 7.64 2.70
N LEU A 39 2.94 8.79 2.21
CA LEU A 39 3.51 9.40 1.03
C LEU A 39 4.42 10.55 1.42
N GLU A 40 5.41 10.80 0.57
CA GLU A 40 6.25 11.97 0.77
C GLU A 40 5.46 13.24 0.50
N SER A 41 4.51 13.18 -0.39
CA SER A 41 3.67 14.32 -0.71
C SER A 41 2.34 13.82 -1.24
N LEU A 42 1.25 14.37 -0.77
CA LEU A 42 -0.08 13.96 -1.25
C LEU A 42 -0.32 14.41 -2.68
N SER A 43 0.49 15.34 -3.18
CA SER A 43 0.31 15.80 -4.56
C SER A 43 0.56 14.70 -5.58
N ARG A 44 1.27 13.62 -5.18
CA ARG A 44 1.53 12.52 -6.08
C ARG A 44 0.65 11.31 -5.80
N MET A 45 -0.39 11.48 -5.00
CA MET A 45 -1.19 10.34 -4.57
C MET A 45 -1.78 9.54 -5.71
N GLU A 46 -2.34 10.22 -6.73
CA GLU A 46 -2.94 9.48 -7.83
C GLU A 46 -1.93 8.65 -8.59
N GLU A 47 -0.77 9.22 -8.84
CA GLU A 47 0.28 8.52 -9.53
C GLU A 47 0.77 7.31 -8.75
N VAL A 48 1.00 7.50 -7.45
CA VAL A 48 1.47 6.44 -6.59
C VAL A 48 0.41 5.34 -6.48
N LYS A 49 -0.86 5.74 -6.38
CA LYS A 49 -1.93 4.78 -6.27
C LYS A 49 -1.97 3.86 -7.49
N LEU A 50 -1.83 4.42 -8.68
CA LEU A 50 -1.85 3.61 -9.89
C LEU A 50 -0.66 2.67 -9.92
N ASP A 51 0.51 3.15 -9.53
CA ASP A 51 1.69 2.30 -9.52
C ASP A 51 1.54 1.17 -8.52
N LEU A 52 1.00 1.46 -7.34
CA LEU A 52 0.82 0.42 -6.34
C LEU A 52 -0.22 -0.60 -6.77
N LYS A 53 -1.31 -0.15 -7.38
CA LYS A 53 -2.34 -1.07 -7.82
C LYS A 53 -1.82 -1.99 -8.92
N ASP A 54 -1.00 -1.45 -9.81
CA ASP A 54 -0.43 -2.24 -10.87
C ASP A 54 0.53 -3.29 -10.30
N LEU A 55 1.38 -2.89 -9.36
CA LEU A 55 2.30 -3.79 -8.72
C LEU A 55 1.56 -4.92 -8.00
N LEU A 56 0.51 -4.56 -7.27
CA LEU A 56 -0.23 -5.55 -6.50
C LEU A 56 -1.01 -6.49 -7.42
N ASN A 57 -1.54 -5.97 -8.51
CA ASN A 57 -2.25 -6.81 -9.45
C ASN A 57 -1.31 -7.86 -10.03
N HIS A 58 -0.07 -7.48 -10.34
CA HIS A 58 0.90 -8.44 -10.86
C HIS A 58 1.33 -9.44 -9.79
N ALA A 59 1.13 -9.13 -8.54
CA ALA A 59 1.47 -10.04 -7.46
C ALA A 59 0.30 -10.94 -7.06
N GLY A 60 -0.80 -10.91 -7.83
CA GLY A 60 -1.94 -11.75 -7.52
C GLY A 60 -2.89 -11.12 -6.53
N ILE A 61 -2.82 -9.80 -6.33
CA ILE A 61 -3.66 -9.10 -5.37
C ILE A 61 -4.43 -8.03 -6.12
N PRO A 62 -5.51 -8.41 -6.82
CA PRO A 62 -6.27 -7.42 -7.60
C PRO A 62 -7.18 -6.55 -6.75
N HIS A 63 -7.44 -6.93 -5.49
CA HIS A 63 -8.32 -6.16 -4.65
C HIS A 63 -7.51 -5.53 -3.53
N ALA A 64 -7.16 -4.26 -3.69
CA ALA A 64 -6.36 -3.56 -2.70
C ALA A 64 -7.08 -2.32 -2.24
N THR A 65 -7.19 -2.15 -0.93
CA THR A 65 -7.73 -0.95 -0.33
C THR A 65 -6.58 -0.27 0.39
N LEU A 66 -6.27 0.93 -0.03
CA LEU A 66 -5.10 1.64 0.48
C LEU A 66 -5.56 2.95 1.13
N GLU A 67 -5.05 3.20 2.34
CA GLU A 67 -5.27 4.46 3.00
C GLU A 67 -4.00 5.25 2.88
N PHE A 68 -4.09 6.47 2.38
CA PHE A 68 -2.92 7.29 2.16
C PHE A 68 -2.85 8.42 3.18
N GLU A 69 -1.63 8.69 3.65
CA GLU A 69 -1.43 9.81 4.55
C GLU A 69 -0.08 10.41 4.19
N SER A 70 0.11 11.68 4.44
CA SER A 70 1.37 12.29 4.12
C SER A 70 2.28 12.23 5.33
N ALA A 71 3.57 12.21 5.08
CA ALA A 71 4.53 12.19 6.16
C ALA A 71 4.42 13.44 7.02
N ALA A 72 3.96 14.52 6.43
CA ALA A 72 3.84 15.76 7.17
C ALA A 72 2.65 15.77 8.08
N GLU A 73 1.62 14.99 7.76
CA GLU A 73 0.46 14.96 8.56
C GLU A 73 0.24 13.62 9.14
N ARG A 74 1.20 12.94 9.61
CA ARG A 74 1.03 11.61 10.05
C ARG A 74 0.07 11.52 11.16
N CYS A 75 -0.67 10.51 11.19
CA CYS A 75 -1.59 10.28 12.21
C CYS A 75 -0.94 9.85 13.41
N ASP A 76 0.12 9.55 13.37
CA ASP A 76 0.86 9.17 14.41
C ASP A 76 0.23 8.38 15.33
N ASP A 77 0.27 8.37 16.06
CA ASP A 77 -0.12 7.70 17.02
C ASP A 77 -1.43 7.30 17.12
N LEU A 78 -2.16 7.68 16.46
CA LEU A 78 -3.44 7.44 16.68
C LEU A 78 -3.83 6.09 16.47
N HIS A 79 -3.24 5.40 15.72
CA HIS A 79 -3.65 4.15 15.54
C HIS A 79 -2.69 3.29 15.54
N ASP A 80 -2.43 3.02 15.81
CA ASP A 80 -1.66 2.15 15.78
C ASP A 80 -1.61 1.57 15.89
#